data_7debeaff8751580fbc4d7cd723edd73a
#
_entry.id   7debeaff8751580fbc4d7cd723edd73a
#
_cell.length_a   1.000
_cell.length_b   1.000
_cell.length_c   1.000
_cell.angle_alpha   90.00
_cell.angle_beta   90.00
_cell.angle_gamma   90.00
#
_symmetry.space_group_name_H-M   'P 1'
#
loop_
_entity.id
_entity.type
_entity.pdbx_description
1 polymer ?
#
loop_
_entity_poly.entity_id
_entity_poly.type
_entity_poly.pdbx_seq_one_letter_code
_entity_poly.pdbx_strand_id
1 'polypeptide(L)'
;MRAVLVDRGAPANLSLGEMREPSPAPSEALVRVVAISLNRGEVRRAQEAEPGFNPGWDLAGTVERPAADGTGPQAGARVVGFLPSGAWAELAAVPTNALAELPESVSFGQAATLPVAGLTALYTLEKGGGMLGRGVLVTGASGGAGHFAVQLARLSGARVVALIRREEHEELIREAGAHQVVVGESAEDAGRFGPYHLILESVGGEVLGDAMGMLAPGGICVTFGSSGEPETSFDARNFYLSGGARLYGFILFHEVLAHPASDGLARLSRLVAEGRLVPHVSVEAPWEEVGEVAQRLLDRGYTGKAVLSVGG
;
A
#
# COMPACT_ATOMS: atom_id res chain seq x y z
N MET A 1 13.62 8.19 23.01
CA MET A 1 13.56 7.00 22.17
C MET A 1 14.15 7.27 20.81
N ARG A 2 14.67 6.25 20.13
CA ARG A 2 15.12 6.38 18.73
C ARG A 2 13.91 6.40 17.78
N ALA A 3 14.06 7.15 16.68
CA ALA A 3 13.10 7.25 15.60
C ALA A 3 13.79 7.64 14.30
N VAL A 4 13.14 7.35 13.17
CA VAL A 4 13.54 7.91 11.87
C VAL A 4 13.04 9.35 11.80
N LEU A 5 13.94 10.26 11.53
CA LEU A 5 13.67 11.69 11.42
C LEU A 5 14.08 12.22 10.05
N VAL A 6 13.43 13.28 9.63
CA VAL A 6 13.87 14.04 8.44
C VAL A 6 15.18 14.76 8.77
N ASP A 7 16.20 14.43 7.98
CA ASP A 7 17.55 14.98 8.07
C ASP A 7 18.06 15.28 6.65
N ARG A 8 18.16 16.55 6.30
CA ARG A 8 18.56 16.98 4.94
C ARG A 8 19.98 16.60 4.54
N GLY A 9 20.81 16.18 5.50
CA GLY A 9 22.18 15.71 5.26
C GLY A 9 22.31 14.22 4.95
N ALA A 10 21.21 13.46 5.11
CA ALA A 10 21.18 12.01 4.94
C ALA A 10 20.57 11.57 3.58
N PRO A 11 20.88 10.35 3.11
CA PRO A 11 20.22 9.78 1.93
C PRO A 11 18.69 9.80 2.06
N ALA A 12 18.00 10.13 0.99
CA ALA A 12 16.53 10.31 0.97
C ALA A 12 16.00 11.25 2.08
N ASN A 13 16.83 12.13 2.63
CA ASN A 13 16.56 13.00 3.78
C ASN A 13 16.07 12.24 5.03
N LEU A 14 16.54 11.02 5.27
CA LEU A 14 16.11 10.19 6.40
C LEU A 14 17.31 9.64 7.17
N SER A 15 17.31 9.82 8.48
CA SER A 15 18.29 9.24 9.39
C SER A 15 17.67 8.85 10.73
N LEU A 16 18.37 8.05 11.51
CA LEU A 16 17.97 7.79 12.90
C LEU A 16 18.37 8.98 13.79
N GLY A 17 17.45 9.34 14.66
CA GLY A 17 17.67 10.38 15.67
C GLY A 17 16.91 10.07 16.95
N GLU A 18 17.00 10.99 17.91
CA GLU A 18 16.28 10.89 19.17
C GLU A 18 15.09 11.84 19.21
N MET A 19 13.97 11.33 19.74
CA MET A 19 12.78 12.11 19.99
C MET A 19 12.15 11.74 21.34
N ARG A 20 11.21 12.58 21.82
CA ARG A 20 10.41 12.29 23.02
C ARG A 20 9.52 11.08 22.74
N GLU A 21 9.32 10.24 23.76
CA GLU A 21 8.32 9.17 23.71
C GLU A 21 6.91 9.75 23.53
N PRO A 22 6.05 9.06 22.75
CA PRO A 22 4.67 9.50 22.58
C PRO A 22 3.87 9.35 23.87
N SER A 23 2.90 10.25 24.05
CA SER A 23 1.92 10.18 25.13
C SER A 23 0.57 9.77 24.52
N PRO A 24 0.17 8.48 24.58
CA PRO A 24 -1.07 8.02 23.98
C PRO A 24 -2.31 8.73 24.54
N ALA A 25 -3.25 9.09 23.67
CA ALA A 25 -4.59 9.48 24.04
C ALA A 25 -5.37 8.29 24.65
N PRO A 26 -6.50 8.50 25.32
CA PRO A 26 -7.26 7.40 25.96
C PRO A 26 -7.63 6.25 25.00
N SER A 27 -7.88 6.53 23.72
CA SER A 27 -8.25 5.55 22.69
C SER A 27 -7.05 5.05 21.87
N GLU A 28 -5.82 5.32 22.32
CA GLU A 28 -4.59 4.89 21.65
C GLU A 28 -3.84 3.87 22.51
N ALA A 29 -3.37 2.82 21.87
CA ALA A 29 -2.43 1.89 22.47
C ALA A 29 -0.98 2.32 22.18
N LEU A 30 -0.09 2.12 23.14
CA LEU A 30 1.35 2.26 22.92
C LEU A 30 1.89 0.95 22.37
N VAL A 31 2.43 0.99 21.17
CA VAL A 31 2.99 -0.17 20.47
C VAL A 31 4.51 -0.08 20.47
N ARG A 32 5.17 -1.13 20.93
CA ARG A 32 6.61 -1.35 20.69
C ARG A 32 6.76 -1.90 19.28
N VAL A 33 7.33 -1.08 18.40
CA VAL A 33 7.50 -1.40 16.99
C VAL A 33 8.65 -2.39 16.81
N VAL A 34 8.43 -3.41 16.00
CA VAL A 34 9.40 -4.45 15.65
C VAL A 34 9.78 -4.39 14.18
N ALA A 35 8.84 -4.03 13.32
CA ALA A 35 9.07 -3.89 11.89
C ALA A 35 8.27 -2.71 11.32
N ILE A 36 8.87 -2.04 10.37
CA ILE A 36 8.28 -0.97 9.58
C ILE A 36 8.41 -1.29 8.09
N SER A 37 7.60 -0.65 7.26
CA SER A 37 7.76 -0.80 5.83
C SER A 37 7.68 0.54 5.11
N LEU A 38 8.32 0.63 3.95
CA LEU A 38 8.44 1.87 3.21
C LEU A 38 7.39 1.94 2.09
N ASN A 39 6.79 3.12 1.92
CA ASN A 39 5.95 3.46 0.79
C ASN A 39 6.48 4.72 0.09
N ARG A 40 6.35 4.76 -1.23
CA ARG A 40 6.88 5.88 -2.04
C ARG A 40 6.29 7.23 -1.64
N GLY A 41 5.01 7.24 -1.24
CA GLY A 41 4.31 8.47 -0.83
C GLY A 41 4.90 9.12 0.42
N GLU A 42 5.20 8.32 1.45
CA GLU A 42 5.79 8.85 2.70
C GLU A 42 7.25 9.28 2.52
N VAL A 43 8.02 8.53 1.71
CA VAL A 43 9.40 8.92 1.39
C VAL A 43 9.43 10.23 0.58
N ARG A 44 8.53 10.40 -0.39
CA ARG A 44 8.37 11.69 -1.12
C ARG A 44 7.97 12.82 -0.17
N ARG A 45 7.01 12.58 0.74
CA ARG A 45 6.60 13.56 1.74
C ARG A 45 7.76 13.98 2.64
N ALA A 46 8.64 13.05 3.00
CA ALA A 46 9.83 13.35 3.80
C ALA A 46 10.82 14.29 3.08
N GLN A 47 10.85 14.28 1.73
CA GLN A 47 11.69 15.22 0.96
C GLN A 47 11.26 16.68 1.14
N GLU A 48 9.99 16.92 1.42
CA GLU A 48 9.38 18.25 1.54
C GLU A 48 9.17 18.67 3.00
N ALA A 49 9.21 17.70 3.94
CA ALA A 49 8.95 17.95 5.35
C ALA A 49 10.10 18.68 6.06
N GLU A 50 9.78 19.31 7.19
CA GLU A 50 10.76 20.02 8.02
C GLU A 50 11.73 19.04 8.71
N PRO A 51 13.00 19.42 8.89
CA PRO A 51 13.96 18.65 9.68
C PRO A 51 13.41 18.31 11.08
N GLY A 52 13.64 17.07 11.52
CA GLY A 52 13.14 16.56 12.79
C GLY A 52 11.70 16.00 12.73
N PHE A 53 10.99 16.13 11.60
CA PHE A 53 9.70 15.46 11.42
C PHE A 53 9.90 13.93 11.43
N ASN A 54 9.04 13.20 12.18
CA ASN A 54 9.02 11.74 12.18
C ASN A 54 7.96 11.22 11.19
N PRO A 55 8.39 10.68 10.01
CA PRO A 55 7.48 10.12 9.04
C PRO A 55 7.01 8.71 9.46
N GLY A 56 6.51 7.95 8.49
CA GLY A 56 6.14 6.55 8.64
C GLY A 56 4.65 6.33 8.82
N TRP A 57 4.13 5.42 8.01
CA TRP A 57 2.71 5.05 8.00
C TRP A 57 2.48 3.62 8.45
N ASP A 58 3.40 2.72 8.14
CA ASP A 58 3.31 1.28 8.35
C ASP A 58 4.12 0.84 9.56
N LEU A 59 3.49 0.08 10.47
CA LEU A 59 4.18 -0.56 11.58
C LEU A 59 3.60 -1.95 11.89
N ALA A 60 4.43 -2.80 12.47
CA ALA A 60 4.02 -4.02 13.16
C ALA A 60 4.85 -4.18 14.43
N GLY A 61 4.24 -4.70 15.49
CA GLY A 61 4.91 -4.80 16.78
C GLY A 61 4.05 -5.44 17.85
N THR A 62 4.33 -5.12 19.09
CA THR A 62 3.64 -5.66 20.26
C THR A 62 3.06 -4.52 21.11
N VAL A 63 1.83 -4.67 21.56
CA VAL A 63 1.22 -3.70 22.48
C VAL A 63 1.97 -3.70 23.80
N GLU A 64 2.61 -2.59 24.13
CA GLU A 64 3.28 -2.38 25.40
C GLU A 64 2.31 -1.92 26.49
N ARG A 65 1.41 -0.98 26.11
CA ARG A 65 0.35 -0.47 26.98
C ARG A 65 -0.95 -0.36 26.19
N PRO A 66 -2.04 -1.01 26.64
CA PRO A 66 -3.33 -0.93 25.97
C PRO A 66 -3.94 0.48 26.09
N ALA A 67 -4.94 0.76 25.27
CA ALA A 67 -5.71 1.99 25.36
C ALA A 67 -6.40 2.12 26.72
N ALA A 68 -6.36 3.34 27.30
CA ALA A 68 -6.88 3.58 28.64
C ALA A 68 -8.42 3.49 28.72
N ASP A 69 -9.11 3.65 27.58
CA ASP A 69 -10.56 3.50 27.47
C ASP A 69 -11.03 2.02 27.39
N GLY A 70 -10.08 1.07 27.40
CA GLY A 70 -10.37 -0.37 27.35
C GLY A 70 -10.66 -0.91 25.96
N THR A 71 -10.57 -0.08 24.91
CA THR A 71 -10.76 -0.55 23.52
C THR A 71 -9.51 -1.18 22.92
N GLY A 72 -9.68 -2.00 21.89
CA GLY A 72 -8.59 -2.56 21.07
C GLY A 72 -7.76 -3.66 21.74
N PRO A 73 -6.58 -3.97 21.17
CA PRO A 73 -5.72 -5.07 21.61
C PRO A 73 -5.13 -4.87 23.01
N GLN A 74 -4.96 -5.98 23.77
CA GLN A 74 -4.42 -5.98 25.13
C GLN A 74 -2.89 -5.97 25.12
N ALA A 75 -2.29 -5.67 26.30
CA ALA A 75 -0.83 -5.73 26.48
C ALA A 75 -0.27 -7.11 26.11
N GLY A 76 0.84 -7.13 25.38
CA GLY A 76 1.47 -8.33 24.84
C GLY A 76 0.89 -8.84 23.51
N ALA A 77 -0.23 -8.30 23.04
CA ALA A 77 -0.79 -8.66 21.74
C ALA A 77 0.16 -8.25 20.60
N ARG A 78 0.36 -9.15 19.64
CA ARG A 78 1.06 -8.87 18.39
C ARG A 78 0.10 -8.12 17.46
N VAL A 79 0.54 -7.01 16.89
CA VAL A 79 -0.33 -6.12 16.12
C VAL A 79 0.33 -5.61 14.84
N VAL A 80 -0.53 -5.22 13.89
CA VAL A 80 -0.19 -4.39 12.76
C VAL A 80 -0.98 -3.09 12.85
N GLY A 81 -0.37 -1.98 12.47
CA GLY A 81 -0.98 -0.66 12.61
C GLY A 81 -0.68 0.29 11.47
N PHE A 82 -1.58 1.27 11.34
CA PHE A 82 -1.53 2.34 10.35
C PHE A 82 -1.58 3.70 11.03
N LEU A 83 -0.67 4.60 10.66
CA LEU A 83 -0.62 5.99 11.13
C LEU A 83 -0.45 6.98 9.96
N PRO A 84 -0.91 8.22 10.08
CA PRO A 84 -0.64 9.26 9.10
C PRO A 84 0.79 9.83 9.20
N SER A 85 1.50 9.55 10.31
CA SER A 85 2.91 9.83 10.57
C SER A 85 3.30 9.22 11.91
N GLY A 86 4.60 9.08 12.19
CA GLY A 86 5.08 8.65 13.50
C GLY A 86 5.22 7.13 13.68
N ALA A 87 4.98 6.34 12.64
CA ALA A 87 5.12 4.88 12.72
C ALA A 87 6.58 4.40 12.78
N TRP A 88 7.53 5.20 12.32
CA TRP A 88 8.93 4.81 12.23
C TRP A 88 9.72 5.22 13.49
N ALA A 89 9.39 4.60 14.60
CA ALA A 89 9.98 4.85 15.92
C ALA A 89 9.99 3.57 16.75
N GLU A 90 10.77 3.53 17.85
CA GLU A 90 10.76 2.40 18.78
C GLU A 90 9.39 2.20 19.46
N LEU A 91 8.68 3.31 19.72
CA LEU A 91 7.34 3.32 20.31
C LEU A 91 6.41 4.23 19.48
N ALA A 92 5.21 3.75 19.22
CA ALA A 92 4.18 4.51 18.51
C ALA A 92 2.84 4.49 19.29
N ALA A 93 2.20 5.65 19.42
CA ALA A 93 0.83 5.74 19.91
C ALA A 93 -0.12 5.56 18.73
N VAL A 94 -0.91 4.49 18.74
CA VAL A 94 -1.75 4.09 17.60
C VAL A 94 -3.21 4.01 18.03
N PRO A 95 -4.13 4.72 17.35
CA PRO A 95 -5.55 4.59 17.57
C PRO A 95 -6.02 3.14 17.42
N THR A 96 -6.89 2.69 18.33
CA THR A 96 -7.34 1.28 18.34
C THR A 96 -8.11 0.88 17.08
N ASN A 97 -8.79 1.83 16.43
CA ASN A 97 -9.43 1.63 15.13
C ASN A 97 -8.47 1.58 13.93
N ALA A 98 -7.16 1.78 14.19
CA ALA A 98 -6.08 1.65 13.20
C ALA A 98 -5.13 0.49 13.54
N LEU A 99 -5.48 -0.36 14.52
CA LEU A 99 -4.74 -1.54 14.95
C LEU A 99 -5.54 -2.82 14.69
N ALA A 100 -4.85 -3.88 14.27
CA ALA A 100 -5.40 -5.24 14.24
C ALA A 100 -4.43 -6.24 14.87
N GLU A 101 -4.98 -7.21 15.61
CA GLU A 101 -4.19 -8.33 16.13
C GLU A 101 -3.70 -9.24 15.01
N LEU A 102 -2.50 -9.75 15.18
CA LEU A 102 -1.85 -10.63 14.21
C LEU A 102 -2.01 -12.11 14.61
N PRO A 103 -2.42 -12.98 13.67
CA PRO A 103 -2.26 -14.41 13.84
C PRO A 103 -0.79 -14.79 14.11
N GLU A 104 -0.55 -15.82 14.93
CA GLU A 104 0.81 -16.24 15.29
C GLU A 104 1.68 -16.61 14.08
N SER A 105 1.07 -17.16 13.03
CA SER A 105 1.77 -17.56 11.79
C SER A 105 2.23 -16.40 10.92
N VAL A 106 1.77 -15.16 11.16
CA VAL A 106 2.16 -13.99 10.39
C VAL A 106 3.37 -13.32 11.03
N SER A 107 4.47 -13.18 10.32
CA SER A 107 5.65 -12.46 10.82
C SER A 107 5.40 -10.95 10.90
N PHE A 108 6.14 -10.23 11.77
CA PHE A 108 6.05 -8.78 11.83
C PHE A 108 6.48 -8.12 10.49
N GLY A 109 7.46 -8.70 9.80
CA GLY A 109 7.88 -8.23 8.49
C GLY A 109 6.76 -8.32 7.44
N GLN A 110 6.09 -9.47 7.35
CA GLN A 110 4.91 -9.62 6.48
C GLN A 110 3.81 -8.63 6.86
N ALA A 111 3.51 -8.53 8.15
CA ALA A 111 2.46 -7.66 8.65
C ALA A 111 2.73 -6.18 8.35
N ALA A 112 3.96 -5.71 8.54
CA ALA A 112 4.34 -4.32 8.26
C ALA A 112 4.10 -3.90 6.80
N THR A 113 3.98 -4.82 5.85
CA THR A 113 3.68 -4.50 4.45
C THR A 113 2.21 -4.21 4.18
N LEU A 114 1.30 -4.58 5.10
CA LEU A 114 -0.15 -4.58 4.87
C LEU A 114 -0.80 -3.20 4.97
N PRO A 115 -0.38 -2.26 5.87
CA PRO A 115 -1.18 -1.09 6.11
C PRO A 115 -1.42 -0.27 4.84
N VAL A 116 -0.45 0.44 4.32
CA VAL A 116 -0.73 1.29 3.15
C VAL A 116 -0.96 0.47 1.89
N ALA A 117 -0.07 -0.44 1.56
CA ALA A 117 -0.14 -1.17 0.29
C ALA A 117 -1.32 -2.15 0.24
N GLY A 118 -1.51 -2.93 1.29
CA GLY A 118 -2.60 -3.90 1.39
C GLY A 118 -3.98 -3.25 1.50
N LEU A 119 -4.15 -2.23 2.37
CA LEU A 119 -5.42 -1.51 2.50
C LEU A 119 -5.77 -0.74 1.23
N THR A 120 -4.79 -0.12 0.56
CA THR A 120 -5.04 0.52 -0.74
C THR A 120 -5.56 -0.50 -1.75
N ALA A 121 -4.92 -1.64 -1.88
CA ALA A 121 -5.36 -2.68 -2.79
C ALA A 121 -6.77 -3.21 -2.44
N LEU A 122 -7.05 -3.45 -1.16
CA LEU A 122 -8.34 -3.94 -0.68
C LEU A 122 -9.46 -2.93 -0.94
N TYR A 123 -9.30 -1.69 -0.49
CA TYR A 123 -10.38 -0.71 -0.57
C TYR A 123 -10.59 -0.18 -2.00
N THR A 124 -9.54 -0.12 -2.83
CA THR A 124 -9.71 0.20 -4.26
C THR A 124 -10.46 -0.91 -5.00
N LEU A 125 -10.19 -2.18 -4.69
CA LEU A 125 -10.92 -3.32 -5.25
C LEU A 125 -12.42 -3.26 -4.87
N GLU A 126 -12.75 -2.90 -3.65
CA GLU A 126 -14.12 -2.80 -3.15
C GLU A 126 -14.96 -1.72 -3.87
N LYS A 127 -14.32 -0.68 -4.44
CA LYS A 127 -15.02 0.30 -5.29
C LYS A 127 -15.62 -0.32 -6.55
N GLY A 128 -15.10 -1.44 -7.01
CA GLY A 128 -15.64 -2.18 -8.15
C GLY A 128 -16.87 -3.02 -7.83
N GLY A 129 -17.17 -3.27 -6.54
CA GLY A 129 -18.25 -4.18 -6.12
C GLY A 129 -17.92 -5.65 -6.41
N GLY A 130 -18.92 -6.45 -6.76
CA GLY A 130 -18.75 -7.88 -7.05
C GLY A 130 -17.92 -8.10 -8.33
N MET A 131 -16.79 -8.80 -8.22
CA MET A 131 -15.83 -8.99 -9.33
C MET A 131 -15.86 -10.37 -9.98
N LEU A 132 -16.70 -11.29 -9.53
CA LEU A 132 -16.76 -12.65 -10.10
C LEU A 132 -16.98 -12.63 -11.62
N GLY A 133 -16.02 -13.18 -12.37
CA GLY A 133 -16.02 -13.25 -13.84
C GLY A 133 -15.81 -11.93 -14.58
N ARG A 134 -15.63 -10.80 -13.87
CA ARG A 134 -15.42 -9.46 -14.46
C ARG A 134 -13.96 -9.19 -14.78
N GLY A 135 -13.70 -8.38 -15.81
CA GLY A 135 -12.36 -7.92 -16.18
C GLY A 135 -11.86 -6.85 -15.21
N VAL A 136 -10.65 -7.05 -14.69
CA VAL A 136 -9.92 -6.07 -13.86
C VAL A 136 -8.56 -5.82 -14.49
N LEU A 137 -8.21 -4.55 -14.69
CA LEU A 137 -6.86 -4.13 -15.06
C LEU A 137 -6.15 -3.55 -13.83
N VAL A 138 -4.93 -3.99 -13.58
CA VAL A 138 -4.05 -3.43 -12.54
C VAL A 138 -2.83 -2.83 -13.20
N THR A 139 -2.66 -1.51 -13.11
CA THR A 139 -1.44 -0.84 -13.58
C THR A 139 -0.39 -0.76 -12.49
N GLY A 140 0.88 -0.67 -12.85
CA GLY A 140 1.96 -0.71 -11.87
C GLY A 140 1.94 -1.97 -11.00
N ALA A 141 1.53 -3.10 -11.59
CA ALA A 141 1.24 -4.35 -10.91
C ALA A 141 2.43 -4.94 -10.13
N SER A 142 3.67 -4.65 -10.52
CA SER A 142 4.88 -5.08 -9.79
C SER A 142 5.20 -4.24 -8.55
N GLY A 143 4.52 -3.11 -8.34
CA GLY A 143 4.68 -2.30 -7.13
C GLY A 143 4.00 -2.89 -5.91
N GLY A 144 4.28 -2.34 -4.72
CA GLY A 144 3.75 -2.87 -3.45
C GLY A 144 2.23 -3.03 -3.42
N ALA A 145 1.47 -1.97 -3.72
CA ALA A 145 0.00 -2.02 -3.77
C ALA A 145 -0.51 -2.84 -4.98
N GLY A 146 0.15 -2.71 -6.14
CA GLY A 146 -0.22 -3.43 -7.36
C GLY A 146 -0.16 -4.94 -7.20
N HIS A 147 0.90 -5.45 -6.57
CA HIS A 147 1.06 -6.88 -6.31
C HIS A 147 -0.05 -7.45 -5.39
N PHE A 148 -0.43 -6.71 -4.33
CA PHE A 148 -1.59 -7.08 -3.52
C PHE A 148 -2.89 -6.99 -4.31
N ALA A 149 -3.05 -5.97 -5.16
CA ALA A 149 -4.25 -5.79 -5.97
C ALA A 149 -4.49 -6.94 -6.96
N VAL A 150 -3.43 -7.45 -7.61
CA VAL A 150 -3.51 -8.63 -8.48
C VAL A 150 -4.04 -9.84 -7.71
N GLN A 151 -3.46 -10.14 -6.55
CA GLN A 151 -3.86 -11.28 -5.72
C GLN A 151 -5.31 -11.15 -5.22
N LEU A 152 -5.68 -9.98 -4.68
CA LEU A 152 -7.02 -9.75 -4.13
C LEU A 152 -8.10 -9.78 -5.24
N ALA A 153 -7.80 -9.21 -6.42
CA ALA A 153 -8.70 -9.31 -7.57
C ALA A 153 -8.87 -10.77 -8.03
N ARG A 154 -7.78 -11.54 -8.07
CA ARG A 154 -7.85 -12.97 -8.36
C ARG A 154 -8.69 -13.74 -7.34
N LEU A 155 -8.50 -13.49 -6.05
CA LEU A 155 -9.27 -14.10 -4.96
C LEU A 155 -10.76 -13.74 -5.03
N SER A 156 -11.10 -12.57 -5.59
CA SER A 156 -12.48 -12.14 -5.80
C SER A 156 -13.15 -12.78 -7.04
N GLY A 157 -12.43 -13.65 -7.76
CA GLY A 157 -12.91 -14.33 -8.96
C GLY A 157 -12.88 -13.47 -10.22
N ALA A 158 -12.13 -12.37 -10.24
CA ALA A 158 -11.96 -11.54 -11.41
C ALA A 158 -11.04 -12.18 -12.46
N ARG A 159 -11.23 -11.79 -13.73
CA ARG A 159 -10.24 -11.99 -14.79
C ARG A 159 -9.25 -10.85 -14.74
N VAL A 160 -8.05 -11.11 -14.24
CA VAL A 160 -7.03 -10.09 -13.96
C VAL A 160 -6.08 -9.94 -15.14
N VAL A 161 -5.94 -8.72 -15.61
CA VAL A 161 -4.88 -8.27 -16.53
C VAL A 161 -3.98 -7.33 -15.75
N ALA A 162 -2.68 -7.55 -15.81
CA ALA A 162 -1.68 -6.77 -15.10
C ALA A 162 -0.77 -6.04 -16.09
N LEU A 163 -0.57 -4.73 -15.90
CA LEU A 163 0.39 -3.95 -16.65
C LEU A 163 1.65 -3.75 -15.80
N ILE A 164 2.78 -4.15 -16.35
CA ILE A 164 4.12 -3.95 -15.79
C ILE A 164 5.03 -3.28 -16.81
N ARG A 165 6.08 -2.61 -16.32
CA ARG A 165 7.01 -1.91 -17.21
C ARG A 165 8.20 -2.78 -17.63
N ARG A 166 8.63 -3.73 -16.77
CA ARG A 166 9.83 -4.54 -16.97
C ARG A 166 9.45 -6.01 -17.12
N GLU A 167 9.94 -6.65 -18.18
CA GLU A 167 9.68 -8.05 -18.48
C GLU A 167 10.15 -9.00 -17.38
N GLU A 168 11.24 -8.65 -16.68
CA GLU A 168 11.79 -9.42 -15.56
C GLU A 168 10.80 -9.69 -14.41
N HIS A 169 9.70 -8.93 -14.34
CA HIS A 169 8.66 -9.08 -13.32
C HIS A 169 7.44 -9.89 -13.80
N GLU A 170 7.47 -10.39 -15.04
CA GLU A 170 6.33 -11.07 -15.64
C GLU A 170 5.95 -12.34 -14.86
N GLU A 171 6.93 -13.18 -14.52
CA GLU A 171 6.70 -14.42 -13.79
C GLU A 171 6.16 -14.15 -12.39
N LEU A 172 6.74 -13.21 -11.64
CA LEU A 172 6.26 -12.78 -10.34
C LEU A 172 4.76 -12.41 -10.37
N ILE A 173 4.34 -11.69 -11.41
CA ILE A 173 2.95 -11.23 -11.53
C ILE A 173 2.01 -12.33 -12.04
N ARG A 174 2.50 -13.28 -12.81
CA ARG A 174 1.75 -14.51 -13.15
C ARG A 174 1.51 -15.38 -11.92
N GLU A 175 2.53 -15.57 -11.08
CA GLU A 175 2.43 -16.30 -9.81
C GLU A 175 1.49 -15.61 -8.82
N ALA A 176 1.46 -14.27 -8.81
CA ALA A 176 0.48 -13.49 -8.03
C ALA A 176 -0.98 -13.70 -8.51
N GLY A 177 -1.18 -14.35 -9.67
CA GLY A 177 -2.49 -14.76 -10.16
C GLY A 177 -3.04 -13.92 -11.32
N ALA A 178 -2.23 -13.11 -12.00
CA ALA A 178 -2.63 -12.45 -13.23
C ALA A 178 -2.90 -13.48 -14.33
N HIS A 179 -4.03 -13.34 -15.02
CA HIS A 179 -4.37 -14.18 -16.18
C HIS A 179 -3.60 -13.76 -17.43
N GLN A 180 -3.34 -12.47 -17.55
CA GLN A 180 -2.55 -11.87 -18.60
C GLN A 180 -1.60 -10.83 -18.00
N VAL A 181 -0.37 -10.80 -18.49
CA VAL A 181 0.60 -9.77 -18.16
C VAL A 181 0.92 -9.02 -19.44
N VAL A 182 0.81 -7.72 -19.40
CA VAL A 182 1.19 -6.79 -20.47
C VAL A 182 2.45 -6.07 -20.02
N VAL A 183 3.47 -6.11 -20.85
CA VAL A 183 4.74 -5.40 -20.61
C VAL A 183 4.78 -4.17 -21.50
N GLY A 184 4.85 -2.98 -20.91
CA GLY A 184 4.89 -1.72 -21.67
C GLY A 184 4.87 -0.48 -20.78
N GLU A 185 5.16 0.65 -21.39
CA GLU A 185 5.09 1.97 -20.75
C GLU A 185 3.73 2.64 -20.93
N SER A 186 2.93 2.23 -21.93
CA SER A 186 1.52 2.62 -22.12
C SER A 186 0.59 1.46 -21.78
N ALA A 187 -0.70 1.73 -21.62
CA ALA A 187 -1.69 0.68 -21.38
C ALA A 187 -2.37 0.21 -22.68
N GLU A 188 -2.03 0.75 -23.86
CA GLU A 188 -2.71 0.48 -25.13
C GLU A 188 -2.87 -1.01 -25.42
N ASP A 189 -1.80 -1.79 -25.26
CA ASP A 189 -1.82 -3.24 -25.49
C ASP A 189 -2.73 -4.01 -24.52
N ALA A 190 -3.07 -3.45 -23.38
CA ALA A 190 -4.03 -4.05 -22.47
C ALA A 190 -5.47 -3.98 -23.02
N GLY A 191 -5.73 -3.06 -23.94
CA GLY A 191 -7.05 -2.88 -24.57
C GLY A 191 -7.59 -4.15 -25.25
N ARG A 192 -6.72 -5.01 -25.80
CA ARG A 192 -7.09 -6.28 -26.44
C ARG A 192 -7.75 -7.29 -25.48
N PHE A 193 -7.57 -7.13 -24.18
CA PHE A 193 -8.14 -8.00 -23.14
C PHE A 193 -9.35 -7.39 -22.43
N GLY A 194 -9.68 -6.13 -22.75
CA GLY A 194 -10.85 -5.41 -22.20
C GLY A 194 -12.20 -5.86 -22.82
N PRO A 195 -13.28 -5.11 -22.58
CA PRO A 195 -13.31 -3.96 -21.68
C PRO A 195 -13.26 -4.34 -20.19
N TYR A 196 -12.89 -3.38 -19.31
CA TYR A 196 -12.68 -3.59 -17.89
C TYR A 196 -13.81 -3.00 -17.04
N HIS A 197 -14.29 -3.77 -16.07
CA HIS A 197 -15.27 -3.30 -15.09
C HIS A 197 -14.62 -2.50 -13.95
N LEU A 198 -13.36 -2.80 -13.68
CA LEU A 198 -12.55 -2.09 -12.71
C LEU A 198 -11.14 -1.92 -13.24
N ILE A 199 -10.60 -0.72 -13.12
CA ILE A 199 -9.19 -0.42 -13.38
C ILE A 199 -8.60 0.13 -12.08
N LEU A 200 -7.55 -0.51 -11.58
CA LEU A 200 -6.77 -0.09 -10.42
C LEU A 200 -5.50 0.58 -10.92
N GLU A 201 -5.49 1.92 -10.87
CA GLU A 201 -4.54 2.74 -11.59
C GLU A 201 -3.60 3.48 -10.62
N SER A 202 -2.28 3.35 -10.82
CA SER A 202 -1.25 3.93 -9.95
C SER A 202 -0.11 4.63 -10.69
N VAL A 203 -0.21 4.77 -12.00
CA VAL A 203 0.88 5.28 -12.84
C VAL A 203 0.66 6.73 -13.25
N GLY A 204 -0.57 7.09 -13.64
CA GLY A 204 -0.88 8.42 -14.16
C GLY A 204 -0.50 8.60 -15.64
N GLY A 205 -0.40 9.84 -16.09
CA GLY A 205 0.05 10.19 -17.44
C GLY A 205 -0.71 9.49 -18.56
N GLU A 206 0.02 9.01 -19.55
CA GLU A 206 -0.51 8.29 -20.72
C GLU A 206 -1.24 7.00 -20.32
N VAL A 207 -0.69 6.25 -19.32
CA VAL A 207 -1.30 5.00 -18.85
C VAL A 207 -2.72 5.20 -18.33
N LEU A 208 -2.96 6.27 -17.56
CA LEU A 208 -4.30 6.62 -17.10
C LEU A 208 -5.19 7.04 -18.28
N GLY A 209 -4.65 7.82 -19.23
CA GLY A 209 -5.35 8.26 -20.43
C GLY A 209 -5.88 7.07 -21.26
N ASP A 210 -5.02 6.11 -21.55
CA ASP A 210 -5.36 4.86 -22.26
C ASP A 210 -6.42 4.07 -21.49
N ALA A 211 -6.22 3.89 -20.18
CA ALA A 211 -7.11 3.14 -19.32
C ALA A 211 -8.55 3.66 -19.33
N MET A 212 -8.74 4.98 -19.42
CA MET A 212 -10.08 5.59 -19.50
C MET A 212 -10.87 5.15 -20.74
N GLY A 213 -10.18 4.85 -21.85
CA GLY A 213 -10.80 4.33 -23.08
C GLY A 213 -11.18 2.84 -23.02
N MET A 214 -10.76 2.11 -21.99
CA MET A 214 -10.95 0.66 -21.87
C MET A 214 -12.04 0.24 -20.88
N LEU A 215 -12.77 1.21 -20.30
CA LEU A 215 -13.82 0.93 -19.33
C LEU A 215 -15.04 0.27 -19.99
N ALA A 216 -15.54 -0.78 -19.34
CA ALA A 216 -16.84 -1.37 -19.67
C ALA A 216 -17.98 -0.41 -19.31
N PRO A 217 -19.17 -0.58 -19.88
CA PRO A 217 -20.36 0.14 -19.43
C PRO A 217 -20.55 -0.01 -17.91
N GLY A 218 -20.72 1.13 -17.22
CA GLY A 218 -20.79 1.20 -15.75
C GLY A 218 -19.48 0.91 -15.02
N GLY A 219 -18.36 0.73 -15.73
CA GLY A 219 -17.04 0.47 -15.16
C GLY A 219 -16.48 1.66 -14.36
N ILE A 220 -15.48 1.37 -13.54
CA ILE A 220 -14.81 2.38 -12.71
C ILE A 220 -13.29 2.28 -12.84
N CYS A 221 -12.63 3.41 -13.08
CA CYS A 221 -11.20 3.56 -12.90
C CYS A 221 -10.94 4.21 -11.53
N VAL A 222 -10.18 3.52 -10.69
CA VAL A 222 -9.77 4.02 -9.37
C VAL A 222 -8.30 4.38 -9.43
N THR A 223 -8.01 5.69 -9.43
CA THR A 223 -6.63 6.18 -9.41
C THR A 223 -6.19 6.47 -7.98
N PHE A 224 -5.05 5.91 -7.57
CA PHE A 224 -4.52 6.00 -6.20
C PHE A 224 -3.02 6.36 -6.15
N GLY A 225 -2.46 6.72 -7.28
CA GLY A 225 -1.07 7.13 -7.37
C GLY A 225 -0.73 7.75 -8.72
N SER A 226 0.42 8.41 -8.77
CA SER A 226 1.01 8.97 -9.99
C SER A 226 2.51 8.68 -9.97
N SER A 227 2.86 7.40 -10.16
CA SER A 227 4.27 6.99 -10.17
C SER A 227 5.00 7.43 -11.46
N GLY A 228 4.26 7.68 -12.53
CA GLY A 228 4.72 8.32 -13.76
C GLY A 228 4.48 9.83 -13.71
N GLU A 229 3.79 10.35 -14.71
CA GLU A 229 3.48 11.78 -14.82
C GLU A 229 2.15 12.13 -14.11
N PRO A 230 2.05 13.33 -13.49
CA PRO A 230 0.85 13.72 -12.77
C PRO A 230 -0.29 14.17 -13.70
N GLU A 231 0.04 14.70 -14.90
CA GLU A 231 -0.94 15.19 -15.86
C GLU A 231 -1.35 14.09 -16.82
N THR A 232 -2.66 14.02 -17.15
CA THR A 232 -3.21 13.06 -18.10
C THR A 232 -4.21 13.74 -19.04
N SER A 233 -4.34 13.19 -20.23
CA SER A 233 -5.40 13.52 -21.18
C SER A 233 -6.06 12.25 -21.69
N PHE A 234 -7.36 12.29 -21.96
CA PHE A 234 -8.11 11.17 -22.53
C PHE A 234 -9.23 11.66 -23.45
N ASP A 235 -9.71 10.79 -24.34
CA ASP A 235 -10.85 11.07 -25.21
C ASP A 235 -12.16 11.08 -24.40
N ALA A 236 -12.67 12.28 -24.10
CA ALA A 236 -13.91 12.45 -23.36
C ALA A 236 -15.12 11.83 -24.07
N ARG A 237 -15.11 11.75 -25.43
CA ARG A 237 -16.18 11.13 -26.18
C ARG A 237 -16.23 9.62 -25.94
N ASN A 238 -15.09 8.95 -26.04
CA ASN A 238 -14.99 7.51 -25.76
C ASN A 238 -15.40 7.21 -24.31
N PHE A 239 -15.01 8.05 -23.36
CA PHE A 239 -15.36 7.92 -21.97
C PHE A 239 -16.88 7.98 -21.72
N TYR A 240 -17.59 9.02 -22.22
CA TYR A 240 -19.03 9.07 -21.97
C TYR A 240 -19.83 8.06 -22.79
N LEU A 241 -19.33 7.64 -23.97
CA LEU A 241 -19.97 6.59 -24.77
C LEU A 241 -19.90 5.21 -24.13
N SER A 242 -18.96 4.96 -23.19
CA SER A 242 -18.93 3.74 -22.38
C SER A 242 -20.17 3.59 -21.49
N GLY A 243 -20.95 4.66 -21.28
CA GLY A 243 -22.21 4.62 -20.52
C GLY A 243 -22.02 4.34 -19.03
N GLY A 244 -22.11 5.38 -18.20
CA GLY A 244 -21.97 5.27 -16.74
C GLY A 244 -20.56 4.98 -16.23
N ALA A 245 -19.52 5.12 -17.07
CA ALA A 245 -18.13 5.03 -16.67
C ALA A 245 -17.78 6.09 -15.62
N ARG A 246 -16.91 5.73 -14.67
CA ARG A 246 -16.53 6.59 -13.54
C ARG A 246 -15.02 6.64 -13.39
N LEU A 247 -14.51 7.83 -13.00
CA LEU A 247 -13.15 8.01 -12.49
C LEU A 247 -13.25 8.39 -11.00
N TYR A 248 -12.54 7.64 -10.15
CA TYR A 248 -12.53 7.84 -8.71
C TYR A 248 -11.11 8.11 -8.21
N GLY A 249 -10.88 9.28 -7.63
CA GLY A 249 -9.63 9.60 -6.95
C GLY A 249 -9.63 9.01 -5.55
N PHE A 250 -8.69 8.10 -5.28
CA PHE A 250 -8.59 7.37 -4.02
C PHE A 250 -7.40 7.87 -3.21
N ILE A 251 -7.65 8.18 -1.94
CA ILE A 251 -6.61 8.42 -0.92
C ILE A 251 -6.95 7.60 0.31
N LEU A 252 -6.07 6.68 0.72
CA LEU A 252 -6.28 5.80 1.86
C LEU A 252 -6.64 6.58 3.14
N PHE A 253 -5.94 7.68 3.42
CA PHE A 253 -6.17 8.52 4.60
C PHE A 253 -7.59 9.11 4.70
N HIS A 254 -8.26 9.25 3.56
CA HIS A 254 -9.66 9.67 3.51
C HIS A 254 -10.60 8.47 3.66
N GLU A 255 -10.28 7.35 3.04
CA GLU A 255 -11.11 6.15 3.08
C GLU A 255 -11.23 5.55 4.50
N VAL A 256 -10.14 5.56 5.28
CA VAL A 256 -10.14 5.04 6.64
C VAL A 256 -11.01 5.84 7.63
N LEU A 257 -11.48 7.03 7.25
CA LEU A 257 -12.45 7.78 8.04
C LEU A 257 -13.85 7.12 8.03
N ALA A 258 -14.20 6.47 6.92
CA ALA A 258 -15.46 5.76 6.77
C ALA A 258 -15.33 4.24 7.01
N HIS A 259 -14.16 3.69 6.78
CA HIS A 259 -13.84 2.26 6.89
C HIS A 259 -12.61 2.09 7.78
N PRO A 260 -12.75 1.78 9.09
CA PRO A 260 -11.62 1.66 10.00
C PRO A 260 -10.51 0.77 9.46
N ALA A 261 -9.26 1.22 9.58
CA ALA A 261 -8.13 0.45 9.08
C ALA A 261 -8.00 -0.91 9.80
N SER A 262 -8.41 -1.00 11.07
CA SER A 262 -8.42 -2.24 11.85
C SER A 262 -9.16 -3.39 11.15
N ASP A 263 -10.32 -3.11 10.55
CA ASP A 263 -11.14 -4.13 9.88
C ASP A 263 -10.44 -4.67 8.63
N GLY A 264 -9.91 -3.76 7.81
CA GLY A 264 -9.13 -4.13 6.62
C GLY A 264 -7.86 -4.90 6.97
N LEU A 265 -7.12 -4.44 7.99
CA LEU A 265 -5.89 -5.09 8.46
C LEU A 265 -6.17 -6.49 9.01
N ALA A 266 -7.25 -6.68 9.79
CA ALA A 266 -7.64 -7.99 10.30
C ALA A 266 -7.97 -8.97 9.16
N ARG A 267 -8.68 -8.49 8.11
CA ARG A 267 -8.99 -9.31 6.91
C ARG A 267 -7.73 -9.70 6.15
N LEU A 268 -6.83 -8.75 5.91
CA LEU A 268 -5.57 -8.98 5.19
C LEU A 268 -4.66 -9.93 5.98
N SER A 269 -4.49 -9.71 7.29
CA SER A 269 -3.68 -10.57 8.16
C SER A 269 -4.18 -12.02 8.17
N ARG A 270 -5.50 -12.23 8.16
CA ARG A 270 -6.10 -13.55 8.04
C ARG A 270 -5.76 -14.21 6.70
N LEU A 271 -5.89 -13.48 5.59
CA LEU A 271 -5.53 -14.01 4.26
C LEU A 271 -4.05 -14.39 4.17
N VAL A 272 -3.17 -13.62 4.82
CA VAL A 272 -1.73 -13.97 4.92
C VAL A 272 -1.55 -15.22 5.75
N ALA A 273 -2.21 -15.34 6.92
CA ALA A 273 -2.13 -16.52 7.78
C ALA A 273 -2.64 -17.80 7.09
N GLU A 274 -3.63 -17.67 6.21
CA GLU A 274 -4.18 -18.76 5.39
C GLU A 274 -3.31 -19.09 4.15
N GLY A 275 -2.22 -18.35 3.91
CA GLY A 275 -1.38 -18.50 2.71
C GLY A 275 -2.06 -18.08 1.41
N ARG A 276 -3.18 -17.36 1.48
CA ARG A 276 -3.97 -16.90 0.33
C ARG A 276 -3.55 -15.53 -0.18
N LEU A 277 -2.83 -14.77 0.64
CA LEU A 277 -2.22 -13.49 0.30
C LEU A 277 -0.75 -13.56 0.69
N VAL A 278 0.13 -13.34 -0.26
CA VAL A 278 1.59 -13.43 -0.06
C VAL A 278 2.21 -12.06 -0.26
N PRO A 279 2.68 -11.40 0.81
CA PRO A 279 3.43 -10.16 0.68
C PRO A 279 4.74 -10.39 -0.10
N HIS A 280 4.98 -9.58 -1.14
CA HIS A 280 6.25 -9.58 -1.85
C HIS A 280 7.22 -8.61 -1.19
N VAL A 281 8.08 -9.14 -0.30
CA VAL A 281 9.17 -8.40 0.35
C VAL A 281 10.45 -8.65 -0.42
N SER A 282 10.98 -7.64 -1.07
CA SER A 282 12.20 -7.73 -1.89
C SER A 282 13.43 -7.14 -1.21
N VAL A 283 13.24 -6.39 -0.12
CA VAL A 283 14.31 -5.83 0.70
C VAL A 283 13.98 -6.03 2.17
N GLU A 284 14.89 -6.66 2.89
CA GLU A 284 14.89 -6.72 4.35
C GLU A 284 16.22 -6.17 4.86
N ALA A 285 16.17 -5.22 5.79
CA ALA A 285 17.34 -4.56 6.32
C ALA A 285 17.11 -4.07 7.76
N PRO A 286 18.14 -3.75 8.53
CA PRO A 286 18.00 -3.01 9.77
C PRO A 286 17.58 -1.57 9.47
N TRP A 287 16.84 -0.94 10.38
CA TRP A 287 16.32 0.42 10.16
C TRP A 287 17.39 1.50 10.16
N GLU A 288 18.61 1.17 10.60
CA GLU A 288 19.80 2.00 10.44
C GLU A 288 20.08 2.34 8.96
N GLU A 289 19.65 1.46 8.04
CA GLU A 289 19.80 1.63 6.58
C GLU A 289 18.63 2.38 5.93
N VAL A 290 17.73 2.97 6.71
CA VAL A 290 16.48 3.58 6.20
C VAL A 290 16.73 4.60 5.08
N GLY A 291 17.73 5.45 5.20
CA GLY A 291 18.06 6.45 4.18
C GLY A 291 18.45 5.83 2.85
N GLU A 292 19.31 4.81 2.88
CA GLU A 292 19.77 4.10 1.67
C GLU A 292 18.64 3.30 1.00
N VAL A 293 17.85 2.59 1.81
CA VAL A 293 16.71 1.80 1.30
C VAL A 293 15.64 2.73 0.73
N ALA A 294 15.37 3.87 1.38
CA ALA A 294 14.44 4.88 0.88
C ALA A 294 14.93 5.53 -0.43
N GLN A 295 16.25 5.81 -0.54
CA GLN A 295 16.82 6.33 -1.78
C GLN A 295 16.64 5.33 -2.92
N ARG A 296 16.94 4.05 -2.69
CA ARG A 296 16.69 2.99 -3.68
C ARG A 296 15.22 2.89 -4.09
N LEU A 297 14.26 3.17 -3.17
CA LEU A 297 12.83 3.22 -3.50
C LEU A 297 12.51 4.39 -4.44
N LEU A 298 13.08 5.58 -4.20
CA LEU A 298 12.92 6.74 -5.07
C LEU A 298 13.47 6.47 -6.46
N ASP A 299 14.63 5.84 -6.54
CA ASP A 299 15.35 5.48 -7.77
C ASP A 299 14.76 4.24 -8.49
N ARG A 300 13.67 3.64 -7.94
CA ARG A 300 13.05 2.42 -8.47
C ARG A 300 14.04 1.23 -8.53
N GLY A 301 14.94 1.15 -7.56
CA GLY A 301 15.99 0.13 -7.46
C GLY A 301 15.50 -1.24 -6.98
N TYR A 302 14.22 -1.36 -6.59
CA TYR A 302 13.57 -2.62 -6.26
C TYR A 302 12.07 -2.55 -6.55
N THR A 303 11.41 -3.72 -6.57
CA THR A 303 9.96 -3.87 -6.71
C THR A 303 9.34 -4.42 -5.43
N GLY A 304 8.01 -4.44 -5.31
CA GLY A 304 7.35 -4.91 -4.09
C GLY A 304 7.56 -3.99 -2.88
N LYS A 305 7.86 -4.58 -1.73
CA LYS A 305 8.00 -3.87 -0.45
C LYS A 305 9.40 -4.00 0.14
N ALA A 306 9.85 -2.95 0.82
CA ALA A 306 10.98 -3.00 1.73
C ALA A 306 10.47 -3.01 3.17
N VAL A 307 11.04 -3.88 3.98
CA VAL A 307 10.78 -4.02 5.42
C VAL A 307 12.05 -3.75 6.18
N LEU A 308 11.96 -2.93 7.21
CA LEU A 308 13.08 -2.65 8.09
C LEU A 308 12.77 -3.13 9.50
N SER A 309 13.73 -3.82 10.11
CA SER A 309 13.65 -4.27 11.51
C SER A 309 14.01 -3.12 12.45
N VAL A 310 13.19 -2.91 13.47
CA VAL A 310 13.39 -1.87 14.50
C VAL A 310 13.96 -2.53 15.75
N GLY A 311 15.15 -2.09 16.18
CA GLY A 311 15.80 -2.61 17.38
C GLY A 311 16.33 -4.03 17.17
N GLY A 312 17.60 -4.16 16.80
CA GLY A 312 18.40 -5.39 16.87
C GLY A 312 19.08 -5.47 18.21
#